data_504549ac912bb445f18551351c44af0f
#
_entry.id   504549ac912bb445f18551351c44af0f
#
_cell.length_a   1.000
_cell.length_b   1.000
_cell.length_c   1.000
_cell.angle_alpha   90.00
_cell.angle_beta   90.00
_cell.angle_gamma   90.00
#
_symmetry.space_group_name_H-M   'P 1'
#
loop_
_entity.id
_entity.type
_entity.pdbx_description
1 polymer ?
#
loop_
_entity_poly.entity_id
_entity_poly.type
_entity_poly.pdbx_seq_one_letter_code
_entity_poly.pdbx_strand_id
1 'polypeptide(L)'
;RRKAAQFQAADESTPLLAQESDDSDSSDDSKDLPTVETLLASMPKSPAQLEQANGELEDSYFELGKVLFFQLKEPLRSGEYLDQLIQKYPKTVKKPEAYYLLYLGQKEQKGDGNAYAQLLNLEFPESPYTFSVNNPGAGVGNKGSLESAKGYEQAYEAYYSGNYPQARHL
;
A
#
# COMPACT_ATOMS: atom_id res chain seq x y z
N ARG A 1 19.52 -50.17 30.66
CA ARG A 1 20.60 -50.83 29.90
C ARG A 1 20.66 -50.24 28.51
N ARG A 2 21.78 -49.56 28.26
CA ARG A 2 22.17 -48.93 26.99
C ARG A 2 22.57 -50.02 25.98
N LYS A 3 22.27 -49.80 24.69
CA LYS A 3 23.13 -50.30 23.61
C LYS A 3 23.27 -49.22 22.55
N ALA A 4 24.47 -48.74 22.43
CA ALA A 4 24.96 -47.96 21.32
C ALA A 4 25.11 -48.87 20.10
N ALA A 5 24.79 -48.39 18.91
CA ALA A 5 25.17 -49.02 17.65
C ALA A 5 26.08 -48.04 16.89
N GLN A 6 27.24 -48.55 16.60
CA GLN A 6 28.34 -47.93 15.88
C GLN A 6 27.97 -47.69 14.43
N PHE A 7 28.37 -46.52 13.94
CA PHE A 7 28.38 -46.22 12.53
C PHE A 7 29.76 -46.60 11.95
N GLN A 8 29.76 -47.50 11.02
CA GLN A 8 30.95 -47.87 10.29
C GLN A 8 30.92 -47.25 8.89
N ALA A 9 31.96 -46.53 8.57
CA ALA A 9 32.22 -45.97 7.25
C ALA A 9 32.63 -47.10 6.29
N ALA A 10 32.13 -47.04 5.07
CA ALA A 10 32.70 -47.74 3.93
C ALA A 10 32.77 -46.79 2.76
N ASP A 11 33.97 -46.51 2.38
CA ASP A 11 34.49 -46.00 1.15
C ASP A 11 34.21 -46.99 0.02
N GLU A 12 33.78 -46.55 -1.15
CA GLU A 12 34.29 -47.06 -2.43
C GLU A 12 33.65 -46.31 -3.63
N SER A 13 34.53 -45.73 -4.34
CA SER A 13 34.42 -45.17 -5.66
C SER A 13 33.89 -46.15 -6.71
N THR A 14 32.92 -45.77 -7.51
CA THR A 14 32.80 -46.30 -8.88
C THR A 14 32.08 -45.30 -9.80
N PRO A 15 32.60 -44.98 -10.98
CA PRO A 15 31.97 -44.08 -11.95
C PRO A 15 31.00 -44.87 -12.82
N LEU A 16 29.75 -44.47 -12.89
CA LEU A 16 28.80 -44.98 -13.87
C LEU A 16 28.47 -43.93 -14.91
N LEU A 17 29.07 -44.15 -16.05
CA LEU A 17 28.66 -43.91 -17.42
C LEU A 17 27.36 -43.13 -17.66
N ALA A 18 27.55 -42.10 -18.49
CA ALA A 18 26.56 -41.37 -19.23
C ALA A 18 25.49 -42.27 -19.85
N GLN A 19 24.26 -41.90 -19.65
CA GLN A 19 23.16 -42.24 -20.54
C GLN A 19 22.49 -40.96 -20.90
N GLU A 20 22.80 -40.53 -22.13
CA GLU A 20 22.07 -39.50 -22.85
C GLU A 20 20.63 -39.96 -23.01
N SER A 21 19.70 -39.30 -22.32
CA SER A 21 18.32 -39.24 -22.73
C SER A 21 18.04 -37.81 -23.18
N ASP A 22 18.11 -37.70 -24.49
CA ASP A 22 17.61 -36.57 -25.27
C ASP A 22 16.09 -36.50 -25.05
N ASP A 23 15.67 -35.56 -24.20
CA ASP A 23 14.32 -35.06 -24.14
C ASP A 23 14.42 -33.55 -24.09
N SER A 24 14.56 -33.02 -25.31
CA SER A 24 14.42 -31.61 -25.64
C SER A 24 12.97 -31.18 -25.52
N ASP A 25 12.58 -30.77 -24.32
CA ASP A 25 11.52 -29.80 -24.10
C ASP A 25 11.99 -28.73 -23.11
N SER A 26 13.01 -28.00 -23.53
CA SER A 26 13.36 -26.73 -22.97
C SER A 26 12.42 -25.70 -23.58
N SER A 27 11.28 -25.46 -22.91
CA SER A 27 10.54 -24.22 -23.09
C SER A 27 11.51 -23.06 -22.85
N ASP A 28 11.82 -22.38 -23.94
CA ASP A 28 12.74 -21.25 -24.07
C ASP A 28 12.16 -20.00 -23.37
N ASP A 29 12.06 -20.06 -22.03
CA ASP A 29 11.69 -18.93 -21.15
C ASP A 29 12.83 -17.92 -21.00
N SER A 30 13.98 -18.16 -21.66
CA SER A 30 15.14 -17.25 -21.57
C SER A 30 15.11 -16.10 -22.60
N LYS A 31 14.08 -16.04 -23.48
CA LYS A 31 13.99 -15.02 -24.54
C LYS A 31 13.51 -13.64 -24.08
N ASP A 32 12.94 -13.53 -22.89
CA ASP A 32 12.34 -12.27 -22.39
C ASP A 32 13.18 -11.54 -21.33
N LEU A 33 14.34 -12.05 -20.96
CA LEU A 33 15.20 -11.34 -20.02
C LEU A 33 15.98 -10.22 -20.75
N PRO A 34 15.92 -8.98 -20.24
CA PRO A 34 16.65 -7.88 -20.87
C PRO A 34 18.17 -8.13 -20.78
N THR A 35 18.89 -7.87 -21.86
CA THR A 35 20.35 -7.98 -21.86
C THR A 35 20.97 -6.91 -20.96
N VAL A 36 22.24 -7.12 -20.56
CA VAL A 36 22.99 -6.16 -19.75
C VAL A 36 23.06 -4.80 -20.45
N GLU A 37 23.25 -4.80 -21.76
CA GLU A 37 23.29 -3.59 -22.58
C GLU A 37 21.95 -2.85 -22.57
N THR A 38 20.82 -3.56 -22.64
CA THR A 38 19.47 -2.97 -22.55
C THR A 38 19.23 -2.38 -21.17
N LEU A 39 19.64 -3.08 -20.09
CA LEU A 39 19.55 -2.58 -18.73
C LEU A 39 20.42 -1.33 -18.52
N LEU A 40 21.65 -1.33 -19.00
CA LEU A 40 22.55 -0.15 -18.92
C LEU A 40 22.04 1.02 -19.76
N ALA A 41 21.37 0.75 -20.88
CA ALA A 41 20.74 1.80 -21.70
C ALA A 41 19.53 2.43 -21.02
N SER A 42 18.77 1.67 -20.26
CA SER A 42 17.58 2.13 -19.52
C SER A 42 17.91 2.89 -18.23
N MET A 43 19.15 2.84 -17.74
CA MET A 43 19.53 3.58 -16.53
C MET A 43 19.44 5.11 -16.75
N PRO A 44 18.87 5.85 -15.82
CA PRO A 44 18.81 7.31 -15.90
C PRO A 44 20.24 7.90 -15.83
N LYS A 45 20.60 8.68 -16.85
CA LYS A 45 21.95 9.24 -17.01
C LYS A 45 22.00 10.77 -16.83
N SER A 46 20.84 11.42 -16.84
CA SER A 46 20.75 12.86 -16.65
C SER A 46 20.02 13.19 -15.35
N PRO A 47 20.25 14.39 -14.74
CA PRO A 47 19.51 14.82 -13.56
C PRO A 47 18.01 14.81 -13.77
N ALA A 48 17.51 15.21 -14.94
CA ALA A 48 16.09 15.18 -15.27
C ALA A 48 15.50 13.76 -15.31
N GLN A 49 16.24 12.80 -15.87
CA GLN A 49 15.83 11.39 -15.87
C GLN A 49 15.83 10.79 -14.44
N LEU A 50 16.78 11.21 -13.60
CA LEU A 50 16.80 10.79 -12.19
C LEU A 50 15.61 11.35 -11.42
N GLU A 51 15.25 12.61 -11.65
CA GLU A 51 14.10 13.24 -11.03
C GLU A 51 12.79 12.55 -11.46
N GLN A 52 12.65 12.27 -12.76
CA GLN A 52 11.51 11.51 -13.28
C GLN A 52 11.43 10.11 -12.64
N ALA A 53 12.54 9.36 -12.63
CA ALA A 53 12.59 8.01 -12.05
C ALA A 53 12.26 8.03 -10.54
N ASN A 54 12.71 9.07 -9.81
CA ASN A 54 12.34 9.25 -8.40
C ASN A 54 10.85 9.55 -8.22
N GLY A 55 10.25 10.34 -9.11
CA GLY A 55 8.81 10.59 -9.10
C GLY A 55 8.00 9.32 -9.37
N GLU A 56 8.40 8.54 -10.37
CA GLU A 56 7.77 7.25 -10.68
C GLU A 56 7.91 6.25 -9.52
N LEU A 57 9.05 6.27 -8.83
CA LEU A 57 9.27 5.42 -7.65
C LEU A 57 8.40 5.88 -6.46
N GLU A 58 8.26 7.17 -6.25
CA GLU A 58 7.34 7.75 -5.25
C GLU A 58 5.90 7.30 -5.52
N ASP A 59 5.45 7.42 -6.77
CA ASP A 59 4.12 6.96 -7.19
C ASP A 59 3.94 5.46 -6.96
N SER A 60 4.94 4.67 -7.30
CA SER A 60 4.91 3.22 -7.15
C SER A 60 4.79 2.77 -5.69
N TYR A 61 5.51 3.40 -4.75
CA TYR A 61 5.36 3.12 -3.32
C TYR A 61 3.94 3.38 -2.84
N PHE A 62 3.36 4.49 -3.28
CA PHE A 62 2.02 4.88 -2.87
C PHE A 62 0.95 3.96 -3.45
N GLU A 63 0.98 3.71 -4.76
CA GLU A 63 0.01 2.83 -5.41
C GLU A 63 0.12 1.38 -4.92
N LEU A 64 1.33 0.88 -4.67
CA LEU A 64 1.51 -0.44 -4.08
C LEU A 64 0.92 -0.50 -2.66
N GLY A 65 1.12 0.52 -1.84
CA GLY A 65 0.48 0.64 -0.53
C GLY A 65 -1.04 0.57 -0.63
N LYS A 66 -1.64 1.28 -1.59
CA LYS A 66 -3.09 1.26 -1.83
C LYS A 66 -3.59 -0.11 -2.31
N VAL A 67 -2.90 -0.74 -3.25
CA VAL A 67 -3.26 -2.07 -3.75
C VAL A 67 -3.23 -3.10 -2.62
N LEU A 68 -2.17 -3.10 -1.82
CA LEU A 68 -2.05 -3.97 -0.65
C LEU A 68 -3.19 -3.75 0.35
N PHE A 69 -3.55 -2.49 0.61
CA PHE A 69 -4.61 -2.16 1.55
C PHE A 69 -6.00 -2.54 1.01
N PHE A 70 -6.38 -2.01 -0.16
CA PHE A 70 -7.75 -2.12 -0.64
C PHE A 70 -8.06 -3.42 -1.37
N GLN A 71 -7.12 -3.93 -2.17
CA GLN A 71 -7.35 -5.10 -3.02
C GLN A 71 -6.93 -6.39 -2.34
N LEU A 72 -5.71 -6.44 -1.80
CA LEU A 72 -5.16 -7.65 -1.19
C LEU A 72 -5.53 -7.82 0.29
N LYS A 73 -6.06 -6.76 0.93
CA LYS A 73 -6.44 -6.77 2.36
C LYS A 73 -5.27 -7.12 3.28
N GLU A 74 -4.09 -6.62 2.95
CA GLU A 74 -2.86 -6.80 3.70
C GLU A 74 -2.40 -5.47 4.35
N PRO A 75 -3.09 -4.97 5.38
CA PRO A 75 -2.81 -3.65 5.97
C PRO A 75 -1.42 -3.54 6.59
N LEU A 76 -0.83 -4.63 7.09
CA LEU A 76 0.54 -4.64 7.61
C LEU A 76 1.56 -4.33 6.51
N ARG A 77 1.50 -5.08 5.41
CA ARG A 77 2.41 -4.88 4.28
C ARG A 77 2.18 -3.52 3.61
N SER A 78 0.92 -3.10 3.50
CA SER A 78 0.60 -1.74 3.05
C SER A 78 1.32 -0.70 3.90
N GLY A 79 1.28 -0.86 5.23
CA GLY A 79 1.95 0.04 6.18
C GLY A 79 3.45 0.15 5.92
N GLU A 80 4.14 -0.97 5.68
CA GLU A 80 5.57 -0.98 5.39
C GLU A 80 5.95 -0.12 4.17
N TYR A 81 5.16 -0.19 3.08
CA TYR A 81 5.41 0.60 1.87
C TYR A 81 5.05 2.08 2.05
N LEU A 82 3.97 2.38 2.76
CA LEU A 82 3.56 3.75 3.05
C LEU A 82 4.55 4.44 4.02
N ASP A 83 5.08 3.74 5.00
CA ASP A 83 6.14 4.26 5.88
C ASP A 83 7.43 4.51 5.11
N GLN A 84 7.81 3.61 4.19
CA GLN A 84 8.96 3.84 3.30
C GLN A 84 8.74 5.05 2.39
N LEU A 85 7.54 5.24 1.87
CA LEU A 85 7.19 6.44 1.10
C LEU A 85 7.46 7.71 1.90
N ILE A 86 6.92 7.79 3.11
CA ILE A 86 7.05 8.97 3.97
C ILE A 86 8.50 9.24 4.36
N GLN A 87 9.28 8.19 4.64
CA GLN A 87 10.69 8.29 4.99
C GLN A 87 11.57 8.76 3.82
N LYS A 88 11.35 8.19 2.62
CA LYS A 88 12.12 8.53 1.41
C LYS A 88 11.69 9.86 0.80
N TYR A 89 10.40 10.17 0.87
CA TYR A 89 9.79 11.35 0.26
C TYR A 89 9.03 12.19 1.30
N PRO A 90 9.73 12.83 2.25
CA PRO A 90 9.07 13.54 3.36
C PRO A 90 8.22 14.75 2.92
N LYS A 91 8.44 15.25 1.70
CA LYS A 91 7.68 16.36 1.10
C LYS A 91 6.60 15.90 0.11
N THR A 92 6.32 14.62 0.05
CA THR A 92 5.30 14.08 -0.86
C THR A 92 3.93 14.72 -0.61
N VAL A 93 3.25 15.08 -1.68
CA VAL A 93 1.85 15.57 -1.61
C VAL A 93 0.87 14.48 -1.20
N LYS A 94 1.28 13.21 -1.27
CA LYS A 94 0.49 12.03 -0.90
C LYS A 94 0.53 11.73 0.60
N LYS A 95 1.34 12.47 1.37
CA LYS A 95 1.55 12.24 2.80
C LYS A 95 0.26 12.23 3.63
N PRO A 96 -0.72 13.15 3.42
CA PRO A 96 -1.97 13.11 4.18
C PRO A 96 -2.78 11.83 3.94
N GLU A 97 -2.84 11.37 2.68
CA GLU A 97 -3.53 10.12 2.33
C GLU A 97 -2.78 8.90 2.89
N ALA A 98 -1.44 8.89 2.81
CA ALA A 98 -0.63 7.84 3.39
C ALA A 98 -0.84 7.71 4.91
N TYR A 99 -0.83 8.82 5.65
CA TYR A 99 -1.15 8.81 7.07
C TYR A 99 -2.56 8.30 7.38
N TYR A 100 -3.52 8.64 6.53
CA TYR A 100 -4.88 8.14 6.68
C TYR A 100 -4.98 6.62 6.49
N LEU A 101 -4.31 6.07 5.48
CA LEU A 101 -4.26 4.63 5.25
C LEU A 101 -3.54 3.89 6.40
N LEU A 102 -2.45 4.45 6.92
CA LEU A 102 -1.74 3.94 8.10
C LEU A 102 -2.64 3.95 9.35
N TYR A 103 -3.39 5.03 9.55
CA TYR A 103 -4.39 5.12 10.63
C TYR A 103 -5.45 4.02 10.49
N LEU A 104 -6.03 3.83 9.31
CA LEU A 104 -7.02 2.79 9.06
C LEU A 104 -6.43 1.39 9.26
N GLY A 105 -5.21 1.15 8.75
CA GLY A 105 -4.51 -0.13 8.91
C GLY A 105 -4.26 -0.48 10.38
N GLN A 106 -3.88 0.49 11.20
CA GLN A 106 -3.75 0.26 12.65
C GLN A 106 -5.09 -0.05 13.31
N LYS A 107 -6.16 0.64 12.92
CA LYS A 107 -7.50 0.35 13.43
C LYS A 107 -8.00 -1.04 13.07
N GLU A 108 -7.77 -1.51 11.85
CA GLU A 108 -8.13 -2.87 11.45
C GLU A 108 -7.40 -3.94 12.30
N GLN A 109 -6.18 -3.64 12.73
CA GLN A 109 -5.39 -4.50 13.60
C GLN A 109 -5.72 -4.35 15.11
N LYS A 110 -6.84 -3.70 15.43
CA LYS A 110 -7.25 -3.38 16.81
C LYS A 110 -6.26 -2.45 17.54
N GLY A 111 -5.43 -1.75 16.82
CA GLY A 111 -4.66 -0.63 17.32
C GLY A 111 -5.52 0.63 17.47
N ASP A 112 -4.99 1.65 18.10
CA ASP A 112 -5.74 2.90 18.30
C ASP A 112 -5.60 3.89 17.13
N GLY A 113 -4.54 3.76 16.31
CA GLY A 113 -4.25 4.67 15.18
C GLY A 113 -3.91 6.11 15.60
N ASN A 114 -3.89 6.40 16.90
CA ASN A 114 -3.80 7.77 17.44
C ASN A 114 -2.55 8.52 16.96
N ALA A 115 -1.42 7.84 16.76
CA ALA A 115 -0.20 8.47 16.29
C ALA A 115 -0.38 9.16 14.92
N TYR A 116 -0.95 8.44 13.95
CA TYR A 116 -1.19 9.00 12.62
C TYR A 116 -2.34 10.02 12.59
N ALA A 117 -3.34 9.84 13.46
CA ALA A 117 -4.39 10.84 13.67
C ALA A 117 -3.81 12.18 14.18
N GLN A 118 -2.88 12.13 15.14
CA GLN A 118 -2.18 13.31 15.66
C GLN A 118 -1.32 13.96 14.58
N LEU A 119 -0.57 13.18 13.78
CA LEU A 119 0.24 13.69 12.67
C LEU A 119 -0.63 14.39 11.62
N LEU A 120 -1.79 13.81 11.27
CA LEU A 120 -2.75 14.45 10.37
C LEU A 120 -3.25 15.78 10.90
N ASN A 121 -3.64 15.83 12.19
CA ASN A 121 -4.11 17.07 12.81
C ASN A 121 -3.03 18.15 12.90
N LEU A 122 -1.78 17.74 13.13
CA LEU A 122 -0.65 18.67 13.30
C LEU A 122 -0.16 19.21 11.95
N GLU A 123 0.08 18.32 10.98
CA GLU A 123 0.72 18.67 9.72
C GLU A 123 -0.30 19.09 8.63
N PHE A 124 -1.52 18.55 8.68
CA PHE A 124 -2.52 18.71 7.63
C PHE A 124 -3.93 18.99 8.19
N PRO A 125 -4.13 20.03 9.02
CA PRO A 125 -5.41 20.28 9.71
C PRO A 125 -6.59 20.50 8.75
N GLU A 126 -6.34 21.04 7.57
CA GLU A 126 -7.37 21.31 6.56
C GLU A 126 -7.60 20.16 5.57
N SER A 127 -6.88 19.07 5.71
CA SER A 127 -7.01 17.92 4.81
C SER A 127 -8.36 17.22 4.97
N PRO A 128 -8.97 16.72 3.89
CA PRO A 128 -10.18 15.90 3.96
C PRO A 128 -9.96 14.60 4.75
N TYR A 129 -8.74 14.10 4.79
CA TYR A 129 -8.36 12.92 5.57
C TYR A 129 -8.38 13.21 7.07
N THR A 130 -7.88 14.37 7.49
CA THR A 130 -7.94 14.85 8.88
C THR A 130 -9.38 15.01 9.33
N PHE A 131 -10.22 15.57 8.46
CA PHE A 131 -11.64 15.68 8.73
C PHE A 131 -12.29 14.30 8.96
N SER A 132 -11.98 13.30 8.12
CA SER A 132 -12.52 11.94 8.24
C SER A 132 -12.07 11.22 9.51
N VAL A 133 -10.83 11.43 9.94
CA VAL A 133 -10.30 10.88 11.20
C VAL A 133 -11.05 11.46 12.41
N ASN A 134 -11.32 12.76 12.39
CA ASN A 134 -12.01 13.47 13.48
C ASN A 134 -13.54 13.27 13.47
N ASN A 135 -14.10 12.81 12.34
CA ASN A 135 -15.53 12.55 12.17
C ASN A 135 -15.77 11.12 11.66
N PRO A 136 -15.65 10.12 12.52
CA PRO A 136 -15.86 8.72 12.12
C PRO A 136 -17.26 8.54 11.53
N GLY A 137 -17.32 7.98 10.31
CA GLY A 137 -18.59 7.78 9.58
C GLY A 137 -18.88 8.84 8.50
N ALA A 138 -18.15 9.95 8.47
CA ALA A 138 -18.36 10.99 7.47
C ALA A 138 -17.76 10.63 6.07
N GLY A 139 -16.94 9.57 5.99
CA GLY A 139 -16.20 9.23 4.79
C GLY A 139 -15.09 10.25 4.45
N VAL A 140 -14.28 9.94 3.43
CA VAL A 140 -13.28 10.89 2.91
C VAL A 140 -13.99 11.83 1.94
N GLY A 141 -14.42 12.98 2.44
CA GLY A 141 -15.13 13.97 1.64
C GLY A 141 -14.78 15.39 2.06
N ASN A 142 -15.05 16.32 1.17
CA ASN A 142 -14.94 17.74 1.46
C ASN A 142 -15.90 18.11 2.62
N LYS A 143 -15.51 19.09 3.45
CA LYS A 143 -16.42 19.74 4.43
C LYS A 143 -17.79 20.05 3.81
N GLY A 144 -17.81 20.48 2.54
CA GLY A 144 -19.03 20.76 1.79
C GLY A 144 -19.95 19.54 1.58
N SER A 145 -19.42 18.33 1.47
CA SER A 145 -20.26 17.14 1.32
C SER A 145 -20.95 16.75 2.63
N LEU A 146 -20.31 17.00 3.77
CA LEU A 146 -20.92 16.77 5.08
C LEU A 146 -21.95 17.85 5.42
N GLU A 147 -21.68 19.10 5.10
CA GLU A 147 -22.66 20.20 5.25
C GLU A 147 -23.88 19.95 4.39
N SER A 148 -23.66 19.49 3.12
CA SER A 148 -24.78 19.09 2.25
C SER A 148 -25.53 17.86 2.78
N ALA A 149 -24.84 16.86 3.34
CA ALA A 149 -25.50 15.71 3.96
C ALA A 149 -26.31 16.09 5.20
N LYS A 150 -25.78 16.96 6.07
CA LYS A 150 -26.51 17.50 7.22
C LYS A 150 -27.69 18.36 6.81
N GLY A 151 -27.51 19.19 5.78
CA GLY A 151 -28.60 19.98 5.21
C GLY A 151 -29.73 19.10 4.67
N TYR A 152 -29.36 18.02 3.97
CA TYR A 152 -30.34 17.03 3.49
C TYR A 152 -31.06 16.32 4.63
N GLU A 153 -30.36 15.89 5.67
CA GLU A 153 -30.94 15.25 6.84
C GLU A 153 -31.91 16.16 7.56
N GLN A 154 -31.53 17.42 7.77
CA GLN A 154 -32.41 18.45 8.36
C GLN A 154 -33.64 18.74 7.50
N ALA A 155 -33.47 18.83 6.18
CA ALA A 155 -34.57 19.01 5.24
C ALA A 155 -35.54 17.82 5.26
N TYR A 156 -34.98 16.61 5.35
CA TYR A 156 -35.75 15.36 5.45
C TYR A 156 -36.55 15.28 6.76
N GLU A 157 -35.93 15.57 7.89
CA GLU A 157 -36.62 15.64 9.19
C GLU A 157 -37.71 16.70 9.21
N ALA A 158 -37.44 17.89 8.68
CA ALA A 158 -38.44 18.95 8.56
C ALA A 158 -39.64 18.52 7.67
N TYR A 159 -39.39 17.81 6.59
CA TYR A 159 -40.42 17.26 5.72
C TYR A 159 -41.30 16.25 6.43
N TYR A 160 -40.70 15.25 7.13
CA TYR A 160 -41.45 14.22 7.86
C TYR A 160 -42.19 14.74 9.10
N SER A 161 -41.70 15.82 9.73
CA SER A 161 -42.41 16.50 10.81
C SER A 161 -43.53 17.44 10.33
N GLY A 162 -43.75 17.53 9.01
CA GLY A 162 -44.79 18.37 8.42
C GLY A 162 -44.42 19.85 8.31
N ASN A 163 -43.19 20.22 8.63
CA ASN A 163 -42.71 21.60 8.50
C ASN A 163 -42.17 21.85 7.06
N TYR A 164 -43.06 21.82 6.09
CA TYR A 164 -42.75 21.98 4.68
C TYR A 164 -42.08 23.32 4.31
N PRO A 165 -42.41 24.47 4.97
CA PRO A 165 -41.70 25.72 4.70
C PRO A 165 -40.21 25.64 5.03
N GLN A 166 -39.86 25.02 6.17
CA GLN A 166 -38.47 24.86 6.58
C GLN A 166 -37.71 23.86 5.68
N ALA A 167 -38.34 22.74 5.34
CA ALA A 167 -37.74 21.73 4.45
C ALA A 167 -37.41 22.30 3.05
N ARG A 168 -38.10 23.34 2.64
CA ARG A 168 -37.90 23.98 1.32
C ARG A 168 -36.75 25.01 1.31
N HIS A 169 -36.32 25.48 2.47
CA HIS A 169 -35.27 26.49 2.63
C HIS A 169 -33.93 25.95 3.04
N LEU A 170 -33.83 24.67 3.33
CA LEU A 170 -32.60 23.92 3.64
C LEU A 170 -32.04 23.23 2.41
#